data_7b6ae188b5b70e7cb9d4d4c65ca5293f
#
_entry.id   7b6ae188b5b70e7cb9d4d4c65ca5293f
#
_cell.length_a   1.000
_cell.length_b   1.000
_cell.length_c   1.000
_cell.angle_alpha   90.00
_cell.angle_beta   90.00
_cell.angle_gamma   90.00
#
_symmetry.space_group_name_H-M   'P 1'
#
loop_
_entity.id
_entity.type
_entity.pdbx_description
1 polymer ?
#
loop_
_entity_poly.entity_id
_entity_poly.type
_entity_poly.pdbx_seq_one_letter_code
_entity_poly.pdbx_strand_id
1 'polypeptide(L)'
;MQEIATVQDLLDIHQTNDLLGKEEALVKEFEVVLEQEEMIWFQKSREKWIELGDRNTKYFHTSTIIRRRRNRIEALKDDENRWILQSTKLEKLALGYYKRLYSMEDVDLVVERLSREVFDCLNQAEVTDLNKPFMPHEIEAAVRSMGKYKAPGPDGFQPVFYQTCWDTVGSSVIQFVLDFFETRVLPPNTNDALVVLIAKVL
;
A
#
# COMPACT_ATOMS: atom_id res chain seq x y z
N MET A 1 -8.17 -24.89 15.13
CA MET A 1 -7.47 -26.21 15.23
C MET A 1 -7.90 -27.02 16.45
N GLN A 2 -7.71 -26.52 17.71
CA GLN A 2 -8.11 -27.30 18.89
C GLN A 2 -9.60 -27.63 18.96
N GLU A 3 -10.47 -26.70 18.61
CA GLU A 3 -11.94 -26.92 18.60
C GLU A 3 -12.37 -27.93 17.55
N ILE A 4 -11.77 -27.89 16.35
CA ILE A 4 -12.04 -28.88 15.29
C ILE A 4 -11.64 -30.28 15.79
N ALA A 5 -10.45 -30.42 16.34
CA ALA A 5 -9.99 -31.72 16.89
C ALA A 5 -10.95 -32.24 17.98
N THR A 6 -11.41 -31.37 18.89
CA THR A 6 -12.37 -31.75 19.94
C THR A 6 -13.71 -32.24 19.36
N VAL A 7 -14.22 -31.58 18.31
CA VAL A 7 -15.46 -31.99 17.64
C VAL A 7 -15.27 -33.31 16.90
N GLN A 8 -14.10 -33.50 16.28
CA GLN A 8 -13.75 -34.76 15.59
C GLN A 8 -13.62 -35.91 16.59
N ASP A 9 -12.98 -35.71 17.74
CA ASP A 9 -12.91 -36.74 18.81
C ASP A 9 -14.32 -37.12 19.32
N LEU A 10 -15.25 -36.15 19.40
CA LEU A 10 -16.65 -36.45 19.76
C LEU A 10 -17.41 -37.18 18.66
N LEU A 11 -17.16 -36.86 17.39
CA LEU A 11 -17.74 -37.54 16.23
C LEU A 11 -17.28 -38.98 16.11
N ASP A 12 -16.06 -39.29 16.51
CA ASP A 12 -15.53 -40.67 16.56
C ASP A 12 -16.28 -41.55 17.60
N ILE A 13 -16.85 -40.91 18.64
CA ILE A 13 -17.62 -41.62 19.66
C ILE A 13 -19.11 -41.66 19.31
N HIS A 14 -19.68 -40.54 18.88
CA HIS A 14 -21.11 -40.40 18.55
C HIS A 14 -21.33 -39.50 17.34
N GLN A 15 -21.74 -40.08 16.21
CA GLN A 15 -22.11 -39.30 15.04
C GLN A 15 -23.54 -38.72 15.20
N THR A 16 -23.61 -37.42 15.37
CA THR A 16 -24.88 -36.67 15.37
C THR A 16 -24.86 -35.59 14.31
N ASN A 17 -26.04 -35.30 13.72
CA ASN A 17 -26.15 -34.23 12.70
C ASN A 17 -25.72 -32.85 13.25
N ASP A 18 -25.88 -32.62 14.53
CA ASP A 18 -25.47 -31.37 15.19
C ASP A 18 -23.93 -31.24 15.23
N LEU A 19 -23.23 -32.33 15.56
CA LEU A 19 -21.76 -32.35 15.56
C LEU A 19 -21.18 -32.22 14.15
N LEU A 20 -21.80 -32.86 13.16
CA LEU A 20 -21.41 -32.73 11.75
C LEU A 20 -21.59 -31.29 11.26
N GLY A 21 -22.72 -30.66 11.60
CA GLY A 21 -22.95 -29.25 11.28
C GLY A 21 -21.94 -28.30 11.95
N LYS A 22 -21.55 -28.59 13.18
CA LYS A 22 -20.50 -27.85 13.90
C LYS A 22 -19.13 -28.03 13.25
N GLU A 23 -18.75 -29.26 12.90
CA GLU A 23 -17.49 -29.51 12.21
C GLU A 23 -17.43 -28.74 10.88
N GLU A 24 -18.48 -28.83 10.07
CA GLU A 24 -18.53 -28.11 8.79
C GLU A 24 -18.40 -26.59 8.95
N ALA A 25 -19.05 -26.01 9.96
CA ALA A 25 -18.94 -24.59 10.25
C ALA A 25 -17.52 -24.18 10.67
N LEU A 26 -16.90 -24.95 11.59
CA LEU A 26 -15.55 -24.70 12.05
C LEU A 26 -14.49 -24.89 10.95
N VAL A 27 -14.67 -25.86 10.08
CA VAL A 27 -13.78 -26.08 8.92
C VAL A 27 -13.88 -24.91 7.94
N LYS A 28 -15.09 -24.43 7.65
CA LYS A 28 -15.26 -23.22 6.82
C LYS A 28 -14.62 -21.98 7.42
N GLU A 29 -14.81 -21.77 8.71
CA GLU A 29 -14.17 -20.65 9.41
C GLU A 29 -12.65 -20.76 9.35
N PHE A 30 -12.09 -21.94 9.56
CA PHE A 30 -10.66 -22.20 9.46
C PHE A 30 -10.11 -21.97 8.05
N GLU A 31 -10.84 -22.36 7.02
CA GLU A 31 -10.46 -22.08 5.63
C GLU A 31 -10.39 -20.57 5.34
N VAL A 32 -11.35 -19.79 5.83
CA VAL A 32 -11.32 -18.33 5.69
C VAL A 32 -10.07 -17.72 6.36
N VAL A 33 -9.70 -18.22 7.55
CA VAL A 33 -8.49 -17.75 8.25
C VAL A 33 -7.23 -18.10 7.46
N LEU A 34 -7.15 -19.31 6.89
CA LEU A 34 -6.03 -19.73 6.04
C LEU A 34 -5.91 -18.87 4.78
N GLU A 35 -7.02 -18.53 4.13
CA GLU A 35 -7.05 -17.65 2.96
C GLU A 35 -6.58 -16.23 3.32
N GLN A 36 -6.98 -15.72 4.48
CA GLN A 36 -6.52 -14.43 4.97
C GLN A 36 -5.01 -14.44 5.25
N GLU A 37 -4.50 -15.50 5.89
CA GLU A 37 -3.07 -15.65 6.14
C GLU A 37 -2.27 -15.71 4.84
N GLU A 38 -2.72 -16.52 3.88
CA GLU A 38 -2.11 -16.60 2.55
C GLU A 38 -2.07 -15.23 1.86
N MET A 39 -3.18 -14.49 1.89
CA MET A 39 -3.26 -13.15 1.31
C MET A 39 -2.27 -12.17 1.95
N ILE A 40 -2.14 -12.21 3.28
CA ILE A 40 -1.18 -11.37 4.01
C ILE A 40 0.26 -11.67 3.58
N TRP A 41 0.63 -12.93 3.47
CA TRP A 41 1.97 -13.34 3.06
C TRP A 41 2.24 -13.06 1.58
N PHE A 42 1.26 -13.27 0.71
CA PHE A 42 1.31 -12.88 -0.69
C PHE A 42 1.60 -11.39 -0.84
N GLN A 43 0.86 -10.52 -0.16
CA GLN A 43 1.08 -9.08 -0.19
C GLN A 43 2.46 -8.68 0.35
N LYS A 44 2.90 -9.28 1.45
CA LYS A 44 4.23 -9.03 2.04
C LYS A 44 5.37 -9.49 1.15
N SER A 45 5.20 -10.57 0.41
CA SER A 45 6.21 -11.09 -0.50
C SER A 45 6.39 -10.22 -1.74
N ARG A 46 5.36 -9.46 -2.15
CA ARG A 46 5.29 -8.68 -3.39
C ARG A 46 5.58 -9.53 -4.65
N GLU A 47 5.41 -10.82 -4.57
CA GLU A 47 5.52 -11.70 -5.73
C GLU A 47 4.33 -11.45 -6.67
N LYS A 48 4.60 -11.36 -7.97
CA LYS A 48 3.58 -11.02 -8.96
C LYS A 48 2.76 -12.24 -9.39
N TRP A 49 3.18 -13.44 -9.00
CA TRP A 49 2.63 -14.64 -9.61
C TRP A 49 2.55 -15.83 -8.65
N ILE A 50 1.37 -16.46 -8.61
CA ILE A 50 1.16 -17.80 -8.05
C ILE A 50 0.77 -18.69 -9.23
N GLU A 51 1.66 -19.55 -9.68
CA GLU A 51 1.42 -20.41 -10.83
C GLU A 51 0.75 -21.74 -10.46
N LEU A 52 0.68 -22.07 -9.20
CA LEU A 52 0.23 -23.36 -8.72
C LEU A 52 -0.75 -23.17 -7.56
N GLY A 53 -1.95 -23.74 -7.70
CA GLY A 53 -3.01 -23.70 -6.69
C GLY A 53 -2.69 -24.35 -5.35
N ASP A 54 -1.43 -24.40 -4.95
CA ASP A 54 -0.98 -24.82 -3.65
C ASP A 54 -0.77 -23.58 -2.77
N ARG A 55 -1.36 -23.59 -1.58
CA ARG A 55 -1.22 -22.54 -0.55
C ARG A 55 0.23 -22.45 -0.10
N ASN A 56 1.10 -21.80 -0.89
CA ASN A 56 2.54 -21.82 -0.68
C ASN A 56 3.00 -20.71 0.31
N THR A 57 2.37 -20.66 1.49
CA THR A 57 2.69 -19.69 2.55
C THR A 57 4.17 -19.74 2.94
N LYS A 58 4.79 -20.93 2.93
CA LYS A 58 6.22 -21.13 3.21
C LYS A 58 7.11 -20.39 2.20
N TYR A 59 6.75 -20.42 0.91
CA TYR A 59 7.46 -19.70 -0.14
C TYR A 59 7.39 -18.18 0.08
N PHE A 60 6.20 -17.65 0.30
CA PHE A 60 6.00 -16.21 0.54
C PHE A 60 6.69 -15.74 1.82
N HIS A 61 6.64 -16.55 2.86
CA HIS A 61 7.35 -16.28 4.12
C HIS A 61 8.86 -16.21 3.89
N THR A 62 9.43 -17.19 3.18
CA THR A 62 10.86 -17.24 2.86
C THR A 62 11.28 -16.06 1.99
N SER A 63 10.53 -15.75 0.93
CA SER A 63 10.76 -14.59 0.05
C SER A 63 10.72 -13.27 0.82
N THR A 64 9.78 -13.13 1.76
CA THR A 64 9.69 -11.95 2.63
C THR A 64 10.92 -11.81 3.54
N ILE A 65 11.39 -12.91 4.15
CA ILE A 65 12.59 -12.90 5.01
C ILE A 65 13.84 -12.54 4.20
N ILE A 66 14.03 -13.16 3.04
CA ILE A 66 15.17 -12.88 2.14
C ILE A 66 15.17 -11.40 1.75
N ARG A 67 14.01 -10.88 1.34
CA ARG A 67 13.86 -9.46 0.97
C ARG A 67 14.17 -8.53 2.14
N ARG A 68 13.67 -8.81 3.33
CA ARG A 68 13.98 -8.03 4.54
C ARG A 68 15.47 -8.00 4.83
N ARG A 69 16.17 -9.13 4.68
CA ARG A 69 17.62 -9.20 4.86
C ARG A 69 18.36 -8.37 3.81
N ARG A 70 17.97 -8.48 2.54
CA ARG A 70 18.58 -7.70 1.45
C ARG A 70 18.35 -6.19 1.58
N ASN A 71 17.18 -5.79 2.05
CA ASN A 71 16.83 -4.38 2.21
C ASN A 71 17.31 -3.77 3.52
N ARG A 72 17.90 -4.56 4.42
CA ARG A 72 18.40 -4.06 5.69
C ARG A 72 19.61 -3.18 5.44
N ILE A 73 19.50 -1.92 5.86
CA ILE A 73 20.62 -0.99 5.85
C ILE A 73 21.40 -1.16 7.14
N GLU A 74 22.60 -1.68 7.05
CA GLU A 74 23.46 -1.93 8.21
C GLU A 74 24.41 -0.76 8.48
N ALA A 75 24.80 -0.01 7.42
CA ALA A 75 25.68 1.13 7.52
C ALA A 75 25.37 2.17 6.44
N LEU A 76 25.59 3.43 6.76
CA LEU A 76 25.59 4.56 5.82
C LEU A 76 26.86 5.38 6.06
N LYS A 77 27.33 6.08 5.04
CA LYS A 77 28.40 7.06 5.18
C LYS A 77 27.82 8.44 5.47
N ASP A 78 28.46 9.13 6.41
CA ASP A 78 28.17 10.54 6.67
C ASP A 78 28.85 11.47 5.65
N ASP A 79 28.66 12.78 5.79
CA ASP A 79 29.23 13.79 4.88
C ASP A 79 30.77 13.82 4.94
N GLU A 80 31.39 13.32 6.03
CA GLU A 80 32.84 13.16 6.19
C GLU A 80 33.36 11.78 5.74
N ASN A 81 32.50 10.99 5.00
CA ASN A 81 32.82 9.68 4.46
C ASN A 81 33.13 8.60 5.51
N ARG A 82 32.67 8.77 6.77
CA ARG A 82 32.81 7.80 7.86
C ARG A 82 31.61 6.87 7.90
N TRP A 83 31.85 5.60 8.17
CA TRP A 83 30.77 4.60 8.30
C TRP A 83 30.04 4.77 9.64
N ILE A 84 28.73 4.93 9.55
CA ILE A 84 27.79 4.97 10.68
C ILE A 84 27.04 3.65 10.73
N LEU A 85 27.15 2.91 11.86
CA LEU A 85 26.50 1.60 12.06
C LEU A 85 25.40 1.66 13.12
N GLN A 86 25.42 2.67 14.00
CA GLN A 86 24.46 2.78 15.08
C GLN A 86 23.06 3.17 14.55
N SER A 87 22.04 2.35 14.81
CA SER A 87 20.67 2.50 14.27
C SER A 87 20.09 3.90 14.47
N THR A 88 20.22 4.48 15.68
CA THR A 88 19.71 5.82 15.97
C THR A 88 20.43 6.93 15.19
N LYS A 89 21.70 6.73 14.87
CA LYS A 89 22.47 7.69 14.04
C LYS A 89 22.14 7.51 12.56
N LEU A 90 21.91 6.25 12.10
CA LEU A 90 21.46 5.98 10.72
C LEU A 90 20.11 6.66 10.44
N GLU A 91 19.18 6.55 11.38
CA GLU A 91 17.88 7.21 11.28
C GLU A 91 18.02 8.74 11.18
N LYS A 92 18.80 9.34 12.07
CA LYS A 92 19.06 10.79 12.04
C LYS A 92 19.73 11.25 10.75
N LEU A 93 20.68 10.47 10.25
CA LEU A 93 21.38 10.77 8.98
C LEU A 93 20.41 10.76 7.80
N ALA A 94 19.58 9.71 7.71
CA ALA A 94 18.56 9.59 6.67
C ALA A 94 17.52 10.70 6.75
N LEU A 95 16.97 10.96 7.94
CA LEU A 95 16.01 12.04 8.14
C LEU A 95 16.61 13.43 7.81
N GLY A 96 17.85 13.67 8.21
CA GLY A 96 18.56 14.92 7.90
C GLY A 96 18.76 15.12 6.40
N TYR A 97 19.14 14.07 5.68
CA TYR A 97 19.29 14.09 4.24
C TYR A 97 17.97 14.44 3.52
N TYR A 98 16.89 13.73 3.84
CA TYR A 98 15.59 13.95 3.18
C TYR A 98 14.96 15.29 3.59
N LYS A 99 15.13 15.73 4.83
CA LYS A 99 14.69 17.08 5.23
C LYS A 99 15.38 18.16 4.39
N ARG A 100 16.69 18.06 4.16
CA ARG A 100 17.40 19.01 3.28
C ARG A 100 16.94 18.87 1.83
N LEU A 101 16.83 17.64 1.31
CA LEU A 101 16.43 17.38 -0.08
C LEU A 101 15.04 17.94 -0.42
N TYR A 102 14.11 17.88 0.52
CA TYR A 102 12.74 18.37 0.34
C TYR A 102 12.49 19.76 0.97
N SER A 103 13.49 20.39 1.57
CA SER A 103 13.40 21.79 1.98
C SER A 103 13.60 22.70 0.76
N MET A 104 12.91 23.84 0.77
CA MET A 104 13.08 24.85 -0.27
C MET A 104 14.22 25.84 0.05
N GLU A 105 15.01 25.58 1.12
CA GLU A 105 16.02 26.51 1.63
C GLU A 105 17.19 26.73 0.65
N ASP A 106 17.48 25.74 -0.21
CA ASP A 106 18.60 25.75 -1.16
C ASP A 106 18.15 25.90 -2.62
N VAL A 107 16.92 26.25 -2.88
CA VAL A 107 16.44 26.44 -4.26
C VAL A 107 16.68 27.87 -4.68
N ASP A 108 17.79 28.11 -5.38
CA ASP A 108 17.90 29.28 -6.23
C ASP A 108 16.75 29.25 -7.23
N LEU A 109 15.76 30.13 -7.00
CA LEU A 109 14.57 30.27 -7.86
C LEU A 109 14.90 30.83 -9.25
N VAL A 110 16.01 30.43 -9.84
CA VAL A 110 16.22 30.62 -11.28
C VAL A 110 15.35 29.63 -12.00
N VAL A 111 14.08 29.95 -12.10
CA VAL A 111 13.16 29.25 -13.02
C VAL A 111 13.63 29.58 -14.43
N GLU A 112 14.51 28.75 -14.98
CA GLU A 112 14.74 28.76 -16.42
C GLU A 112 13.37 28.52 -17.08
N ARG A 113 12.86 29.55 -17.73
CA ARG A 113 11.63 29.40 -18.51
C ARG A 113 11.92 28.42 -19.61
N LEU A 114 11.24 27.27 -19.57
CA LEU A 114 11.28 26.30 -20.66
C LEU A 114 10.95 27.03 -21.97
N SER A 115 11.75 26.76 -23.01
CA SER A 115 11.50 27.35 -24.33
C SER A 115 10.11 26.97 -24.80
N ARG A 116 9.32 27.94 -25.26
CA ARG A 116 7.98 27.69 -25.80
C ARG A 116 7.97 26.79 -27.03
N GLU A 117 9.13 26.63 -27.68
CA GLU A 117 9.30 25.80 -28.86
C GLU A 117 9.40 24.30 -28.57
N VAL A 118 9.55 23.92 -27.31
CA VAL A 118 9.71 22.50 -26.88
C VAL A 118 8.38 21.80 -26.68
N PHE A 119 7.29 22.55 -26.49
CA PHE A 119 5.97 22.00 -26.18
C PHE A 119 4.92 22.50 -27.20
N ASP A 120 4.15 21.57 -27.73
CA ASP A 120 2.99 21.89 -28.52
C ASP A 120 2.00 22.68 -27.66
N CYS A 121 1.48 23.80 -28.23
CA CYS A 121 0.46 24.57 -27.53
C CYS A 121 -0.87 23.83 -27.59
N LEU A 122 -1.54 23.74 -26.43
CA LEU A 122 -2.90 23.21 -26.35
C LEU A 122 -3.84 24.05 -27.22
N ASN A 123 -4.68 23.38 -28.00
CA ASN A 123 -5.75 24.05 -28.73
C ASN A 123 -6.89 24.45 -27.78
N GLN A 124 -7.81 25.30 -28.23
CA GLN A 124 -8.91 25.82 -27.42
C GLN A 124 -9.85 24.72 -26.88
N ALA A 125 -10.04 23.63 -27.62
CA ALA A 125 -10.88 22.51 -27.19
C ALA A 125 -10.21 21.74 -26.05
N GLU A 126 -8.90 21.49 -26.15
CA GLU A 126 -8.10 20.85 -25.09
C GLU A 126 -8.06 21.70 -23.82
N VAL A 127 -7.90 23.01 -23.94
CA VAL A 127 -7.97 23.94 -22.80
C VAL A 127 -9.34 23.88 -22.14
N THR A 128 -10.41 23.85 -22.93
CA THR A 128 -11.78 23.75 -22.41
C THR A 128 -12.00 22.41 -21.70
N ASP A 129 -11.47 21.33 -22.24
CA ASP A 129 -11.58 20.00 -21.66
C ASP A 129 -10.83 19.90 -20.33
N LEU A 130 -9.62 20.44 -20.25
CA LEU A 130 -8.81 20.49 -19.02
C LEU A 130 -9.43 21.35 -17.92
N ASN A 131 -10.23 22.34 -18.26
CA ASN A 131 -10.88 23.21 -17.30
C ASN A 131 -12.29 22.74 -16.87
N LYS A 132 -12.73 21.57 -17.33
CA LYS A 132 -14.01 21.02 -16.87
C LYS A 132 -13.97 20.71 -15.37
N PRO A 133 -15.07 20.94 -14.65
CA PRO A 133 -15.16 20.52 -13.28
C PRO A 133 -15.11 18.99 -13.16
N PHE A 134 -14.46 18.48 -12.13
CA PHE A 134 -14.42 17.04 -11.86
C PHE A 134 -15.81 16.54 -11.47
N MET A 135 -16.20 15.42 -12.07
CA MET A 135 -17.48 14.79 -11.82
C MET A 135 -17.34 13.59 -10.87
N PRO A 136 -18.36 13.31 -10.03
CA PRO A 136 -18.32 12.17 -9.09
C PRO A 136 -17.95 10.82 -9.74
N HIS A 137 -18.45 10.54 -10.95
CA HIS A 137 -18.16 9.29 -11.66
C HIS A 137 -16.70 9.17 -12.11
N GLU A 138 -16.01 10.29 -12.37
CA GLU A 138 -14.59 10.29 -12.72
C GLU A 138 -13.73 9.92 -11.50
N ILE A 139 -14.12 10.42 -10.31
CA ILE A 139 -13.47 10.08 -9.05
C ILE A 139 -13.65 8.58 -8.75
N GLU A 140 -14.86 8.06 -8.90
CA GLU A 140 -15.13 6.63 -8.76
C GLU A 140 -14.31 5.81 -9.75
N ALA A 141 -14.31 6.19 -11.03
CA ALA A 141 -13.53 5.49 -12.06
C ALA A 141 -12.03 5.50 -11.74
N ALA A 142 -11.49 6.60 -11.22
CA ALA A 142 -10.10 6.70 -10.78
C ALA A 142 -9.79 5.71 -9.64
N VAL A 143 -10.64 5.64 -8.61
CA VAL A 143 -10.48 4.70 -7.49
C VAL A 143 -10.56 3.25 -7.99
N ARG A 144 -11.55 2.92 -8.84
CA ARG A 144 -11.71 1.57 -9.40
C ARG A 144 -10.57 1.14 -10.33
N SER A 145 -9.89 2.09 -10.97
CA SER A 145 -8.74 1.82 -11.84
C SER A 145 -7.45 1.52 -11.08
N MET A 146 -7.39 1.83 -9.78
CA MET A 146 -6.20 1.56 -8.96
C MET A 146 -5.95 0.07 -8.80
N GLY A 147 -4.69 -0.35 -8.83
CA GLY A 147 -4.31 -1.74 -8.52
C GLY A 147 -4.70 -2.10 -7.08
N LYS A 148 -5.52 -3.13 -6.89
CA LYS A 148 -6.14 -3.53 -5.61
C LYS A 148 -5.17 -3.57 -4.42
N TYR A 149 -3.99 -4.13 -4.63
CA TYR A 149 -3.01 -4.42 -3.57
C TYR A 149 -1.77 -3.50 -3.64
N LYS A 150 -1.94 -2.27 -4.13
CA LYS A 150 -0.87 -1.26 -3.99
C LYS A 150 -0.60 -0.97 -2.52
N ALA A 151 0.62 -0.51 -2.23
CA ALA A 151 0.99 -0.13 -0.87
C ALA A 151 -0.01 0.91 -0.32
N PRO A 152 -0.45 0.74 0.92
CA PRO A 152 -1.33 1.70 1.58
C PRO A 152 -0.60 3.02 1.82
N GLY A 153 -1.37 4.09 1.97
CA GLY A 153 -0.89 5.36 2.50
C GLY A 153 -0.69 5.32 4.03
N PRO A 154 -0.50 6.48 4.67
CA PRO A 154 -0.38 6.57 6.12
C PRO A 154 -1.62 6.07 6.88
N ASP A 155 -2.79 6.09 6.23
CA ASP A 155 -4.06 5.57 6.72
C ASP A 155 -4.10 4.04 6.88
N GLY A 156 -3.15 3.33 6.26
CA GLY A 156 -3.06 1.87 6.30
C GLY A 156 -4.04 1.14 5.37
N PHE A 157 -4.90 1.86 4.62
CA PHE A 157 -5.87 1.25 3.72
C PHE A 157 -5.33 1.10 2.29
N GLN A 158 -5.51 -0.10 1.73
CA GLN A 158 -5.19 -0.38 0.33
C GLN A 158 -6.37 -0.01 -0.58
N PRO A 159 -6.14 0.23 -1.89
CA PRO A 159 -7.21 0.54 -2.83
C PRO A 159 -8.38 -0.46 -2.83
N VAL A 160 -8.10 -1.75 -2.57
CA VAL A 160 -9.15 -2.78 -2.46
C VAL A 160 -10.20 -2.46 -1.41
N PHE A 161 -9.84 -1.82 -0.29
CA PHE A 161 -10.79 -1.39 0.74
C PHE A 161 -11.80 -0.40 0.16
N TYR A 162 -11.32 0.66 -0.48
CA TYR A 162 -12.18 1.67 -1.09
C TYR A 162 -13.05 1.09 -2.21
N GLN A 163 -12.48 0.19 -3.03
CA GLN A 163 -13.20 -0.46 -4.13
C GLN A 163 -14.30 -1.40 -3.64
N THR A 164 -14.07 -2.13 -2.54
CA THR A 164 -15.04 -3.10 -1.99
C THR A 164 -16.11 -2.41 -1.16
N CYS A 165 -15.72 -1.41 -0.38
CA CYS A 165 -16.63 -0.67 0.51
C CYS A 165 -17.18 0.60 -0.12
N TRP A 166 -17.16 0.72 -1.47
CA TRP A 166 -17.52 1.96 -2.17
C TRP A 166 -18.92 2.48 -1.81
N ASP A 167 -19.88 1.60 -1.67
CA ASP A 167 -21.26 1.97 -1.29
C ASP A 167 -21.31 2.69 0.08
N THR A 168 -20.35 2.42 0.95
CA THR A 168 -20.26 3.03 2.28
C THR A 168 -19.39 4.28 2.30
N VAL A 169 -18.22 4.23 1.66
CA VAL A 169 -17.21 5.30 1.77
C VAL A 169 -17.17 6.23 0.58
N GLY A 170 -17.77 5.86 -0.55
CA GLY A 170 -17.63 6.57 -1.82
C GLY A 170 -18.08 8.02 -1.77
N SER A 171 -19.20 8.30 -1.09
CA SER A 171 -19.70 9.67 -0.93
C SER A 171 -18.69 10.58 -0.19
N SER A 172 -18.05 10.05 0.85
CA SER A 172 -17.03 10.80 1.61
C SER A 172 -15.75 11.03 0.78
N VAL A 173 -15.34 10.04 0.00
CA VAL A 173 -14.19 10.17 -0.91
C VAL A 173 -14.47 11.22 -2.00
N ILE A 174 -15.63 11.16 -2.63
CA ILE A 174 -16.05 12.13 -3.65
C ILE A 174 -16.05 13.55 -3.06
N GLN A 175 -16.69 13.73 -1.90
CA GLN A 175 -16.76 15.04 -1.27
C GLN A 175 -15.37 15.57 -0.92
N PHE A 176 -14.50 14.73 -0.34
CA PHE A 176 -13.12 15.10 -0.03
C PHE A 176 -12.34 15.60 -1.25
N VAL A 177 -12.48 14.91 -2.38
CA VAL A 177 -11.77 15.30 -3.63
C VAL A 177 -12.36 16.59 -4.19
N LEU A 178 -13.67 16.74 -4.24
CA LEU A 178 -14.34 17.95 -4.73
C LEU A 178 -14.01 19.17 -3.86
N ASP A 179 -14.04 19.02 -2.54
CA ASP A 179 -13.66 20.09 -1.60
C ASP A 179 -12.21 20.56 -1.83
N PHE A 180 -11.29 19.62 -2.10
CA PHE A 180 -9.92 20.00 -2.44
C PHE A 180 -9.84 20.86 -3.72
N PHE A 181 -10.54 20.46 -4.79
CA PHE A 181 -10.52 21.22 -6.04
C PHE A 181 -11.23 22.58 -5.93
N GLU A 182 -12.23 22.68 -5.07
CA GLU A 182 -12.94 23.94 -4.79
C GLU A 182 -12.08 24.88 -3.92
N THR A 183 -11.56 24.37 -2.80
CA THR A 183 -10.86 25.18 -1.79
C THR A 183 -9.38 25.32 -2.06
N ARG A 184 -8.77 24.39 -2.81
CA ARG A 184 -7.32 24.21 -3.03
C ARG A 184 -6.53 24.01 -1.74
N VAL A 185 -7.19 23.54 -0.70
CA VAL A 185 -6.59 23.25 0.62
C VAL A 185 -6.74 21.77 0.92
N LEU A 186 -5.60 21.11 1.17
CA LEU A 186 -5.60 19.76 1.72
C LEU A 186 -5.69 19.82 3.25
N PRO A 187 -6.53 19.00 3.88
CA PRO A 187 -6.52 18.84 5.32
C PRO A 187 -5.14 18.43 5.83
N PRO A 188 -4.79 18.79 7.08
CA PRO A 188 -3.52 18.38 7.69
C PRO A 188 -3.33 16.85 7.60
N ASN A 189 -2.08 16.43 7.41
CA ASN A 189 -1.64 15.03 7.31
C ASN A 189 -2.14 14.26 6.07
N THR A 190 -2.92 14.86 5.19
CA THR A 190 -3.38 14.18 3.95
C THR A 190 -2.25 13.89 2.98
N ASN A 191 -1.24 14.76 2.94
CA ASN A 191 -0.08 14.63 2.05
C ASN A 191 1.14 14.02 2.73
N ASP A 192 0.96 13.37 3.86
CA ASP A 192 2.04 12.66 4.53
C ASP A 192 2.51 11.49 3.68
N ALA A 193 3.81 11.32 3.56
CA ALA A 193 4.41 10.26 2.78
C ALA A 193 5.34 9.40 3.64
N LEU A 194 5.21 8.09 3.51
CA LEU A 194 6.13 7.14 4.13
C LEU A 194 7.33 6.90 3.20
N VAL A 195 8.50 7.41 3.59
CA VAL A 195 9.75 7.19 2.85
C VAL A 195 10.45 5.94 3.37
N VAL A 196 10.69 4.97 2.50
CA VAL A 196 11.39 3.73 2.83
C VAL A 196 12.70 3.67 2.05
N LEU A 197 13.81 3.50 2.76
CA LEU A 197 15.11 3.30 2.16
C LEU A 197 15.26 1.86 1.67
N ILE A 198 15.65 1.69 0.41
CA ILE A 198 15.96 0.40 -0.17
C ILE A 198 17.42 0.44 -0.64
N ALA A 199 18.24 -0.48 -0.14
CA ALA A 199 19.62 -0.59 -0.57
C ALA A 199 19.70 -0.84 -2.08
N LYS A 200 20.48 -0.03 -2.80
CA LYS A 200 20.80 -0.29 -4.21
C LYS A 200 21.77 -1.45 -4.29
N VAL A 201 21.31 -2.55 -4.83
CA VAL A 201 22.18 -3.69 -5.14
C VAL A 201 22.95 -3.33 -6.42
N LEU A 202 24.27 -3.29 -6.31
CA LEU A 202 25.17 -3.14 -7.45
C LEU A 202 25.29 -4.47 -8.19
#